data_be955d9993bc1dbed4a56c39aeeb43cc
#
_entry.id   be955d9993bc1dbed4a56c39aeeb43cc
#
_cell.length_a   1.000
_cell.length_b   1.000
_cell.length_c   1.000
_cell.angle_alpha   90.00
_cell.angle_beta   90.00
_cell.angle_gamma   90.00
#
_symmetry.space_group_name_H-M   'P 1'
#
loop_
_entity.id
_entity.type
_entity.pdbx_description
1 polymer ?
#
loop_
_entity_poly.entity_id
_entity_poly.type
_entity_poly.pdbx_seq_one_letter_code
_entity_poly.pdbx_strand_id
1 'polypeptide(L)'
;MPVRLWVFLGSIAASALGLSIPACAEPGDGPLRLADSQLEPVRWVDVDGWAADDHLAAFAAFQASCQTLRNAKRPDDDRPIYSALREVCRRTTAVRPANKEAARRFFEDNFRPVQIARLGEAQGFLTGYYEPIVEGSRFPNPEFHVPLYRRPHDLVAAGYTPGSGTFPNKGALIGRRNENSEIVPYHDRGAIEAGALDGQKLEICWLRDPFETLAIQIQGSARVILEDGTPLRLNYDSHNGYPYTSVGRVLIERNLVPREEMSMQRIRDWMAANPDEAPNVRATNRSFVFFRITGLSNEGEPVGAQGVPLIPGRSIAVDKIHVYGTPFFIDASLPIESAKPTTPFRRLMIAQDTGSAIVGPARADLYWGAGDDAARIAGRIRHPGRFVMLLPRELDMIEAGKQMPLPGAKPNIPEAEVNKEEGKAKQQAARELDVIEAGKHVPLPVSKPNIPETEVKKEKGKAKQQAGKTEDGARAKTLRRQVGPVRWRPRS
;
A
#
# COMPACT_ATOMS: atom_id res chain seq x y z
N MET A 1 40.13 23.86 -89.22
CA MET A 1 40.50 24.68 -88.02
C MET A 1 39.61 24.25 -86.92
N PRO A 2 40.11 23.56 -85.85
CA PRO A 2 39.30 23.13 -84.75
C PRO A 2 39.40 24.10 -83.56
N VAL A 3 38.27 24.45 -83.02
CA VAL A 3 38.07 25.24 -81.77
C VAL A 3 38.28 24.34 -80.59
N ARG A 4 39.21 24.73 -79.73
CA ARG A 4 39.50 24.05 -78.42
C ARG A 4 38.55 24.57 -77.39
N LEU A 5 37.76 23.65 -76.79
CA LEU A 5 36.87 23.87 -75.64
C LEU A 5 37.65 23.56 -74.35
N TRP A 6 37.81 24.53 -73.47
CA TRP A 6 38.39 24.36 -72.14
C TRP A 6 37.28 24.01 -71.18
N VAL A 7 37.37 22.86 -70.56
CA VAL A 7 36.50 22.45 -69.40
C VAL A 7 37.20 22.80 -68.13
N PHE A 8 36.59 23.70 -67.33
CA PHE A 8 36.97 23.97 -65.94
C PHE A 8 36.33 22.94 -65.03
N LEU A 9 37.12 22.07 -64.38
CA LEU A 9 36.71 21.22 -63.28
C LEU A 9 36.77 22.05 -62.02
N GLY A 10 35.61 22.44 -61.50
CA GLY A 10 35.47 23.00 -60.15
C GLY A 10 35.33 21.88 -59.13
N SER A 11 36.32 21.76 -58.23
CA SER A 11 36.28 20.85 -57.07
C SER A 11 35.31 21.40 -56.01
N ILE A 12 34.18 20.73 -55.81
CA ILE A 12 33.28 20.99 -54.71
C ILE A 12 33.79 20.16 -53.47
N ALA A 13 34.37 20.87 -52.48
CA ALA A 13 34.70 20.28 -51.19
C ALA A 13 33.37 20.09 -50.40
N ALA A 14 32.91 18.87 -50.26
CA ALA A 14 31.80 18.51 -49.40
C ALA A 14 32.27 18.46 -47.95
N SER A 15 32.01 19.50 -47.17
CA SER A 15 32.15 19.48 -45.69
C SER A 15 31.06 18.55 -45.11
N ALA A 16 31.48 17.34 -44.73
CA ALA A 16 30.64 16.44 -43.93
C ALA A 16 30.53 16.97 -42.49
N LEU A 17 29.44 17.67 -42.17
CA LEU A 17 29.05 17.89 -40.78
C LEU A 17 28.65 16.52 -40.20
N GLY A 18 29.55 15.96 -39.40
CA GLY A 18 29.26 14.80 -38.58
C GLY A 18 28.21 15.13 -37.52
N LEU A 19 26.96 14.80 -37.78
CA LEU A 19 25.92 14.71 -36.75
C LEU A 19 26.31 13.52 -35.88
N SER A 20 26.93 13.81 -34.72
CA SER A 20 27.08 12.85 -33.64
C SER A 20 25.68 12.56 -33.10
N ILE A 21 25.09 11.44 -33.50
CA ILE A 21 23.92 10.85 -32.85
C ILE A 21 24.42 10.46 -31.44
N PRO A 22 23.81 10.96 -30.35
CA PRO A 22 24.16 10.44 -29.04
C PRO A 22 23.86 8.95 -29.04
N ALA A 23 24.88 8.13 -28.78
CA ALA A 23 24.72 6.71 -28.57
C ALA A 23 23.68 6.52 -27.47
N CYS A 24 22.57 5.85 -27.79
CA CYS A 24 21.65 5.34 -26.79
C CYS A 24 22.49 4.50 -25.83
N ALA A 25 22.63 4.93 -24.58
CA ALA A 25 23.25 4.14 -23.54
C ALA A 25 22.50 2.81 -23.48
N GLU A 26 23.21 1.71 -23.62
CA GLU A 26 22.65 0.37 -23.45
C GLU A 26 22.08 0.27 -22.02
N PRO A 27 20.87 -0.27 -21.83
CA PRO A 27 20.31 -0.45 -20.51
C PRO A 27 21.05 -1.60 -19.82
N GLY A 28 21.87 -1.29 -18.80
CA GLY A 28 22.34 -2.37 -17.92
C GLY A 28 23.59 -2.14 -17.07
N ASP A 29 24.55 -1.33 -17.42
CA ASP A 29 25.87 -1.33 -16.74
C ASP A 29 26.13 -0.13 -15.82
N GLY A 30 25.10 0.57 -15.36
CA GLY A 30 25.26 1.67 -14.40
C GLY A 30 25.13 1.23 -12.94
N PRO A 31 25.74 1.96 -11.99
CA PRO A 31 25.56 1.69 -10.57
C PRO A 31 24.08 1.74 -10.17
N LEU A 32 23.69 0.89 -9.19
CA LEU A 32 22.32 0.86 -8.71
C LEU A 32 21.92 2.26 -8.19
N ARG A 33 20.92 2.85 -8.85
CA ARG A 33 20.33 4.13 -8.43
C ARG A 33 18.87 3.89 -8.03
N LEU A 34 18.54 4.27 -6.80
CA LEU A 34 17.15 4.33 -6.34
C LEU A 34 16.81 5.79 -6.08
N ALA A 35 15.68 6.25 -6.61
CA ALA A 35 15.25 7.63 -6.44
C ALA A 35 15.15 8.02 -4.97
N ASP A 36 15.53 9.24 -4.64
CA ASP A 36 15.49 9.85 -3.30
C ASP A 36 16.17 9.02 -2.20
N SER A 37 17.15 8.17 -2.55
CA SER A 37 17.82 7.29 -1.58
C SER A 37 19.30 7.58 -1.46
N GLN A 38 19.81 7.35 -0.26
CA GLN A 38 21.22 7.16 0.01
C GLN A 38 21.48 5.69 0.34
N LEU A 39 22.55 5.14 -0.26
CA LEU A 39 22.98 3.76 -0.10
C LEU A 39 24.39 3.74 0.44
N GLU A 40 24.59 3.10 1.60
CA GLU A 40 25.86 3.04 2.30
C GLU A 40 26.25 1.57 2.52
N PRO A 41 27.34 1.09 1.88
CA PRO A 41 27.83 -0.27 2.13
C PRO A 41 28.20 -0.45 3.59
N VAL A 42 27.78 -1.56 4.19
CA VAL A 42 28.11 -1.94 5.57
C VAL A 42 28.70 -3.33 5.61
N ARG A 43 29.46 -3.66 6.66
CA ARG A 43 29.98 -5.02 6.86
C ARG A 43 28.96 -5.83 7.68
N TRP A 44 28.93 -7.13 7.49
CA TRP A 44 28.05 -8.02 8.27
C TRP A 44 28.25 -7.90 9.78
N VAL A 45 29.47 -7.61 10.23
CA VAL A 45 29.77 -7.42 11.66
C VAL A 45 29.17 -6.13 12.24
N ASP A 46 28.85 -5.16 11.38
CA ASP A 46 28.27 -3.88 11.76
C ASP A 46 26.72 -3.90 11.71
N VAL A 47 26.13 -5.07 11.38
CA VAL A 47 24.69 -5.29 11.35
C VAL A 47 24.27 -5.93 12.68
N ASP A 48 23.88 -5.10 13.62
CA ASP A 48 23.51 -5.53 14.96
C ASP A 48 22.37 -6.55 14.96
N GLY A 49 22.60 -7.69 15.64
CA GLY A 49 21.60 -8.77 15.75
C GLY A 49 21.50 -9.68 14.53
N TRP A 50 22.27 -9.42 13.45
CA TRP A 50 22.28 -10.27 12.25
C TRP A 50 22.49 -11.74 12.58
N ALA A 51 23.53 -12.06 13.36
CA ALA A 51 23.86 -13.45 13.69
C ALA A 51 22.84 -14.15 14.59
N ALA A 52 21.99 -13.40 15.29
CA ALA A 52 21.01 -13.92 16.24
C ALA A 52 19.64 -14.22 15.61
N ASP A 53 19.36 -13.70 14.39
CA ASP A 53 18.08 -13.87 13.72
C ASP A 53 17.84 -15.34 13.29
N ASP A 54 16.57 -15.70 13.17
CA ASP A 54 16.15 -16.98 12.56
C ASP A 54 16.19 -16.87 11.03
N HIS A 55 17.40 -17.04 10.47
CA HIS A 55 17.61 -17.00 9.03
C HIS A 55 16.92 -18.16 8.29
N LEU A 56 16.58 -19.26 8.98
CA LEU A 56 15.88 -20.38 8.35
C LEU A 56 14.43 -19.96 8.00
N ALA A 57 13.75 -19.27 8.91
CA ALA A 57 12.42 -18.71 8.63
C ALA A 57 12.48 -17.64 7.52
N ALA A 58 13.52 -16.79 7.52
CA ALA A 58 13.72 -15.81 6.44
C ALA A 58 14.01 -16.49 5.09
N PHE A 59 14.77 -17.60 5.08
CA PHE A 59 15.06 -18.38 3.88
C PHE A 59 13.79 -18.99 3.29
N ALA A 60 12.88 -19.49 4.11
CA ALA A 60 11.60 -20.02 3.65
C ALA A 60 10.77 -18.94 2.93
N ALA A 61 10.70 -17.72 3.49
CA ALA A 61 10.03 -16.58 2.86
C ALA A 61 10.73 -16.19 1.53
N PHE A 62 12.06 -16.15 1.52
CA PHE A 62 12.84 -15.86 0.32
C PHE A 62 12.65 -16.93 -0.76
N GLN A 63 12.61 -18.20 -0.38
CA GLN A 63 12.39 -19.30 -1.31
C GLN A 63 11.01 -19.25 -1.96
N ALA A 64 9.95 -18.84 -1.22
CA ALA A 64 8.63 -18.62 -1.77
C ALA A 64 8.67 -17.52 -2.84
N SER A 65 9.31 -16.37 -2.57
CA SER A 65 9.53 -15.30 -3.56
C SER A 65 10.31 -15.80 -4.78
N CYS A 66 11.32 -16.62 -4.56
CA CYS A 66 12.14 -17.17 -5.64
C CYS A 66 11.36 -18.08 -6.59
N GLN A 67 10.32 -18.80 -6.13
CA GLN A 67 9.47 -19.60 -7.02
C GLN A 67 8.80 -18.71 -8.06
N THR A 68 8.22 -17.58 -7.65
CA THR A 68 7.59 -16.62 -8.56
C THR A 68 8.60 -15.98 -9.51
N LEU A 69 9.74 -15.52 -8.99
CA LEU A 69 10.79 -14.90 -9.80
C LEU A 69 11.36 -15.83 -10.89
N ARG A 70 11.47 -17.13 -10.61
CA ARG A 70 11.94 -18.11 -11.59
C ARG A 70 10.90 -18.45 -12.65
N ASN A 71 9.63 -18.53 -12.25
CA ASN A 71 8.54 -18.97 -13.11
C ASN A 71 7.99 -17.86 -14.02
N ALA A 72 8.42 -16.61 -13.83
CA ALA A 72 8.03 -15.49 -14.67
C ALA A 72 8.44 -15.79 -16.13
N LYS A 73 7.43 -15.91 -17.03
CA LYS A 73 7.64 -16.26 -18.46
C LYS A 73 8.40 -15.18 -19.23
N ARG A 74 8.30 -13.93 -18.81
CA ARG A 74 9.09 -12.79 -19.28
C ARG A 74 9.55 -12.00 -18.06
N PRO A 75 10.77 -11.47 -18.04
CA PRO A 75 11.12 -10.45 -17.07
C PRO A 75 10.30 -9.20 -17.39
N ASP A 76 9.25 -8.94 -16.62
CA ASP A 76 8.47 -7.70 -16.72
C ASP A 76 9.20 -6.51 -16.08
N ASP A 77 10.44 -6.71 -15.67
CA ASP A 77 11.22 -5.75 -14.89
C ASP A 77 12.66 -5.70 -15.47
N ASP A 78 13.00 -4.58 -16.06
CA ASP A 78 14.30 -4.29 -16.68
C ASP A 78 15.38 -3.82 -15.68
N ARG A 79 15.00 -3.67 -14.41
CA ARG A 79 15.94 -3.23 -13.38
C ARG A 79 17.03 -4.28 -13.16
N PRO A 80 18.33 -3.88 -13.09
CA PRO A 80 19.45 -4.82 -12.91
C PRO A 80 19.31 -5.73 -11.68
N ILE A 81 18.74 -5.21 -10.58
CA ILE A 81 18.48 -5.98 -9.37
C ILE A 81 17.53 -7.16 -9.60
N TYR A 82 16.56 -7.03 -10.53
CA TYR A 82 15.64 -8.11 -10.86
C TYR A 82 16.38 -9.32 -11.45
N SER A 83 17.23 -9.07 -12.44
CA SER A 83 18.04 -10.13 -13.07
C SER A 83 19.02 -10.77 -12.09
N ALA A 84 19.68 -9.98 -11.24
CA ALA A 84 20.58 -10.46 -10.22
C ALA A 84 19.86 -11.31 -9.15
N LEU A 85 18.68 -10.90 -8.69
CA LEU A 85 17.85 -11.70 -7.77
C LEU A 85 17.41 -13.02 -8.41
N ARG A 86 17.05 -13.05 -9.69
CA ARG A 86 16.70 -14.29 -10.39
C ARG A 86 17.88 -15.26 -10.41
N GLU A 87 19.11 -14.77 -10.54
CA GLU A 87 20.31 -15.59 -10.50
C GLU A 87 20.48 -16.23 -9.11
N VAL A 88 20.37 -15.43 -8.03
CA VAL A 88 20.39 -15.96 -6.67
C VAL A 88 19.24 -16.97 -6.45
N CYS A 89 18.05 -16.67 -6.98
CA CYS A 89 16.90 -17.57 -6.88
C CYS A 89 17.10 -18.91 -7.58
N ARG A 90 17.89 -18.98 -8.65
CA ARG A 90 18.25 -20.26 -9.27
C ARG A 90 19.07 -21.15 -8.32
N ARG A 91 19.96 -20.55 -7.52
CA ARG A 91 20.76 -21.28 -6.52
C ARG A 91 19.91 -21.87 -5.39
N THR A 92 18.77 -21.24 -5.04
CA THR A 92 17.88 -21.78 -3.98
C THR A 92 17.28 -23.15 -4.31
N THR A 93 17.28 -23.58 -5.58
CA THR A 93 16.72 -24.90 -5.97
C THR A 93 17.52 -26.06 -5.41
N ALA A 94 18.85 -25.90 -5.33
CA ALA A 94 19.77 -26.92 -4.85
C ALA A 94 20.08 -26.81 -3.35
N VAL A 95 19.65 -25.72 -2.69
CA VAL A 95 19.98 -25.44 -1.30
C VAL A 95 18.82 -25.83 -0.38
N ARG A 96 19.16 -26.61 0.65
CA ARG A 96 18.24 -26.97 1.75
C ARG A 96 18.99 -26.73 3.06
N PRO A 97 18.95 -25.53 3.63
CA PRO A 97 19.66 -25.24 4.87
C PRO A 97 19.15 -26.13 5.99
N ALA A 98 20.05 -26.84 6.67
CA ALA A 98 19.71 -27.74 7.78
C ALA A 98 19.40 -26.97 9.08
N ASN A 99 19.91 -25.74 9.20
CA ASN A 99 19.76 -24.90 10.39
C ASN A 99 19.89 -23.41 10.01
N LYS A 100 19.71 -22.55 11.01
CA LYS A 100 19.76 -21.09 10.81
C LYS A 100 21.15 -20.60 10.39
N GLU A 101 22.22 -21.24 10.84
CA GLU A 101 23.61 -20.91 10.47
C GLU A 101 23.88 -21.21 8.99
N ALA A 102 23.38 -22.32 8.47
CA ALA A 102 23.49 -22.65 7.05
C ALA A 102 22.66 -21.67 6.18
N ALA A 103 21.47 -21.29 6.64
CA ALA A 103 20.65 -20.29 5.98
C ALA A 103 21.32 -18.89 6.03
N ARG A 104 21.94 -18.51 7.14
CA ARG A 104 22.71 -17.27 7.27
C ARG A 104 23.85 -17.22 6.26
N ARG A 105 24.64 -18.28 6.18
CA ARG A 105 25.74 -18.36 5.20
C ARG A 105 25.23 -18.19 3.77
N PHE A 106 24.08 -18.79 3.43
CA PHE A 106 23.49 -18.59 2.11
C PHE A 106 23.29 -17.08 1.79
N PHE A 107 22.74 -16.30 2.73
CA PHE A 107 22.58 -14.86 2.50
C PHE A 107 23.93 -14.14 2.45
N GLU A 108 24.87 -14.45 3.33
CA GLU A 108 26.20 -13.84 3.35
C GLU A 108 26.99 -14.13 2.06
N ASP A 109 26.86 -15.32 1.51
CA ASP A 109 27.57 -15.75 0.28
C ASP A 109 26.98 -15.11 -0.99
N ASN A 110 25.67 -14.84 -1.00
CA ASN A 110 24.96 -14.39 -2.19
C ASN A 110 24.65 -12.90 -2.20
N PHE A 111 24.76 -12.20 -1.06
CA PHE A 111 24.39 -10.79 -0.95
C PHE A 111 25.47 -9.94 -0.31
N ARG A 112 25.33 -8.63 -0.50
CA ARG A 112 26.10 -7.59 0.21
C ARG A 112 25.12 -6.73 1.00
N PRO A 113 25.39 -6.46 2.28
CA PRO A 113 24.54 -5.59 3.09
C PRO A 113 24.81 -4.12 2.76
N VAL A 114 23.73 -3.38 2.54
CA VAL A 114 23.76 -1.95 2.24
C VAL A 114 22.72 -1.24 3.08
N GLN A 115 23.13 -0.33 3.93
CA GLN A 115 22.20 0.53 4.63
C GLN A 115 21.49 1.42 3.62
N ILE A 116 20.16 1.51 3.72
CA ILE A 116 19.36 2.37 2.87
C ILE A 116 18.52 3.32 3.73
N ALA A 117 18.51 4.59 3.35
CA ALA A 117 17.64 5.60 3.93
C ALA A 117 17.19 6.57 2.82
N ARG A 118 16.21 7.39 3.11
CA ARG A 118 15.88 8.52 2.27
C ARG A 118 17.03 9.53 2.30
N LEU A 119 17.24 10.23 1.19
CA LEU A 119 18.30 11.22 1.10
C LEU A 119 18.17 12.28 2.21
N GLY A 120 19.22 12.42 3.02
CA GLY A 120 19.25 13.33 4.17
C GLY A 120 18.60 12.80 5.45
N GLU A 121 18.04 11.58 5.47
CA GLU A 121 17.48 10.93 6.66
C GLU A 121 18.43 9.84 7.16
N ALA A 122 18.53 9.67 8.50
CA ALA A 122 19.37 8.64 9.10
C ALA A 122 18.66 7.29 9.22
N GLN A 123 17.33 7.29 9.28
CA GLN A 123 16.48 6.12 9.53
C GLN A 123 15.28 6.13 8.59
N GLY A 124 14.76 4.95 8.34
CA GLY A 124 13.47 4.78 7.67
C GLY A 124 12.30 4.75 8.65
N PHE A 125 11.13 4.42 8.13
CA PHE A 125 9.89 4.44 8.88
C PHE A 125 9.10 3.13 8.71
N LEU A 126 8.61 2.61 9.83
CA LEU A 126 7.88 1.35 9.94
C LEU A 126 6.44 1.56 10.39
N THR A 127 5.53 0.84 9.77
CA THR A 127 4.18 0.59 10.27
C THR A 127 3.92 -0.91 10.28
N GLY A 128 2.74 -1.33 10.73
CA GLY A 128 2.33 -2.72 10.70
C GLY A 128 0.98 -2.91 10.03
N TYR A 129 0.77 -4.05 9.40
CA TYR A 129 -0.50 -4.47 8.86
C TYR A 129 -0.80 -5.95 9.17
N TYR A 130 -2.05 -6.34 8.99
CA TYR A 130 -2.55 -7.66 9.36
C TYR A 130 -3.74 -8.04 8.49
N GLU A 131 -4.17 -9.27 8.52
CA GLU A 131 -5.42 -9.71 7.89
C GLU A 131 -6.57 -9.63 8.90
N PRO A 132 -7.55 -8.73 8.75
CA PRO A 132 -8.74 -8.68 9.60
C PRO A 132 -9.54 -9.99 9.52
N ILE A 133 -10.06 -10.42 10.68
CA ILE A 133 -11.07 -11.47 10.77
C ILE A 133 -12.34 -10.80 11.28
N VAL A 134 -13.39 -10.79 10.47
CA VAL A 134 -14.67 -10.13 10.77
C VAL A 134 -15.83 -11.07 10.51
N GLU A 135 -16.95 -10.81 11.16
CA GLU A 135 -18.21 -11.50 10.85
C GLU A 135 -18.91 -10.84 9.65
N GLY A 136 -19.67 -11.62 8.89
CA GLY A 136 -20.41 -11.12 7.74
C GLY A 136 -21.55 -12.02 7.34
N SER A 137 -22.32 -11.58 6.36
CA SER A 137 -23.49 -12.30 5.84
C SER A 137 -23.42 -12.48 4.33
N ARG A 138 -24.00 -13.59 3.82
CA ARG A 138 -24.17 -13.83 2.37
C ARG A 138 -25.20 -12.90 1.75
N PHE A 139 -26.16 -12.45 2.56
CA PHE A 139 -27.27 -11.63 2.12
C PHE A 139 -27.45 -10.44 3.05
N PRO A 140 -27.93 -9.30 2.55
CA PRO A 140 -28.18 -8.16 3.41
C PRO A 140 -29.29 -8.45 4.42
N ASN A 141 -29.10 -7.97 5.64
CA ASN A 141 -30.07 -8.03 6.72
C ASN A 141 -29.88 -6.81 7.65
N PRO A 142 -30.73 -6.59 8.66
CA PRO A 142 -30.62 -5.41 9.53
C PRO A 142 -29.26 -5.27 10.25
N GLU A 143 -28.55 -6.36 10.50
CA GLU A 143 -27.23 -6.36 11.16
C GLU A 143 -26.11 -6.21 10.15
N PHE A 144 -26.18 -6.91 9.02
CA PHE A 144 -25.16 -6.92 7.96
C PHE A 144 -25.73 -6.26 6.71
N HIS A 145 -25.44 -4.98 6.51
CA HIS A 145 -26.05 -4.17 5.46
C HIS A 145 -25.05 -3.41 4.60
N VAL A 146 -23.74 -3.47 4.93
CA VAL A 146 -22.69 -2.77 4.20
C VAL A 146 -21.98 -3.73 3.26
N PRO A 147 -22.09 -3.55 1.93
CA PRO A 147 -21.52 -4.50 0.97
C PRO A 147 -20.01 -4.39 0.84
N LEU A 148 -19.35 -5.53 0.63
CA LEU A 148 -18.03 -5.65 0.05
C LEU A 148 -18.17 -6.05 -1.42
N TYR A 149 -17.52 -5.28 -2.30
CA TYR A 149 -17.70 -5.44 -3.74
C TYR A 149 -16.52 -6.15 -4.42
N ARG A 150 -16.86 -6.99 -5.41
CA ARG A 150 -15.90 -7.42 -6.45
C ARG A 150 -15.67 -6.30 -7.45
N ARG A 151 -14.64 -6.45 -8.28
CA ARG A 151 -14.33 -5.47 -9.33
C ARG A 151 -15.50 -5.33 -10.30
N PRO A 152 -15.96 -4.09 -10.56
CA PRO A 152 -16.98 -3.81 -11.55
C PRO A 152 -16.53 -4.18 -12.96
N HIS A 153 -17.47 -4.62 -13.79
CA HIS A 153 -17.18 -5.03 -15.18
C HIS A 153 -16.77 -3.86 -16.07
N ASP A 154 -17.26 -2.67 -15.77
CA ASP A 154 -16.96 -1.42 -16.49
C ASP A 154 -15.70 -0.71 -15.98
N LEU A 155 -15.06 -1.21 -14.93
CA LEU A 155 -13.77 -0.69 -14.46
C LEU A 155 -12.66 -1.12 -15.43
N VAL A 156 -12.03 -0.13 -16.06
CA VAL A 156 -10.96 -0.34 -17.03
C VAL A 156 -9.69 0.37 -16.62
N ALA A 157 -8.56 -0.07 -17.17
CA ALA A 157 -7.29 0.60 -17.04
C ALA A 157 -6.60 0.70 -18.41
N ALA A 158 -5.91 1.80 -18.67
CA ALA A 158 -5.15 1.98 -19.92
C ALA A 158 -4.08 0.89 -20.04
N GLY A 159 -4.02 0.25 -21.22
CA GLY A 159 -3.08 -0.84 -21.49
C GLY A 159 -3.41 -2.19 -20.86
N TYR A 160 -4.50 -2.30 -20.11
CA TYR A 160 -4.95 -3.56 -19.52
C TYR A 160 -6.04 -4.23 -20.36
N THR A 161 -5.86 -5.52 -20.61
CA THR A 161 -6.89 -6.39 -21.22
C THR A 161 -7.35 -7.41 -20.19
N PRO A 162 -8.66 -7.63 -20.01
CA PRO A 162 -9.16 -8.66 -19.09
C PRO A 162 -8.51 -10.03 -19.36
N GLY A 163 -7.98 -10.67 -18.32
CA GLY A 163 -7.26 -11.95 -18.44
C GLY A 163 -5.76 -11.84 -18.75
N SER A 164 -5.22 -10.65 -19.04
CA SER A 164 -3.79 -10.46 -19.33
C SER A 164 -2.89 -10.43 -18.08
N GLY A 165 -3.44 -10.67 -16.89
CA GLY A 165 -2.69 -10.65 -15.64
C GLY A 165 -3.39 -9.87 -14.53
N THR A 166 -2.61 -9.37 -13.57
CA THR A 166 -3.12 -8.58 -12.45
C THR A 166 -3.57 -7.20 -12.92
N PHE A 167 -4.72 -6.73 -12.43
CA PHE A 167 -5.21 -5.38 -12.72
C PHE A 167 -4.19 -4.33 -12.23
N PRO A 168 -3.85 -3.30 -13.05
CA PRO A 168 -2.88 -2.29 -12.69
C PRO A 168 -3.29 -1.56 -11.42
N ASN A 169 -2.34 -1.34 -10.50
CA ASN A 169 -2.62 -0.62 -9.27
C ASN A 169 -1.86 0.73 -9.17
N LYS A 170 -0.90 1.00 -10.06
CA LYS A 170 -0.22 2.30 -10.21
C LYS A 170 0.24 2.51 -11.65
N GLY A 171 0.34 3.77 -12.05
CA GLY A 171 0.93 4.17 -13.33
C GLY A 171 0.01 4.05 -14.53
N ALA A 172 -1.14 3.38 -14.41
CA ALA A 172 -2.16 3.34 -15.45
C ALA A 172 -3.30 4.31 -15.14
N LEU A 173 -3.88 4.89 -16.18
CA LEU A 173 -5.14 5.62 -16.06
C LEU A 173 -6.26 4.61 -15.83
N ILE A 174 -6.88 4.67 -14.67
CA ILE A 174 -7.98 3.79 -14.23
C ILE A 174 -9.28 4.58 -14.20
N GLY A 175 -10.35 4.01 -14.72
CA GLY A 175 -11.65 4.66 -14.77
C GLY A 175 -12.71 3.79 -15.44
N ARG A 176 -13.68 4.42 -16.08
CA ARG A 176 -14.70 3.76 -16.91
C ARG A 176 -14.71 4.39 -18.31
N ARG A 177 -15.20 3.68 -19.31
CA ARG A 177 -15.36 4.24 -20.65
C ARG A 177 -16.64 5.06 -20.72
N ASN A 178 -16.54 6.25 -21.31
CA ASN A 178 -17.70 7.05 -21.70
C ASN A 178 -18.22 6.62 -23.09
N GLU A 179 -19.25 7.29 -23.58
CA GLU A 179 -19.86 7.06 -24.89
C GLU A 179 -18.86 7.25 -26.03
N ASN A 180 -17.85 8.10 -25.87
CA ASN A 180 -16.78 8.34 -26.83
C ASN A 180 -15.61 7.34 -26.71
N SER A 181 -15.74 6.28 -25.92
CA SER A 181 -14.70 5.28 -25.62
C SER A 181 -13.47 5.84 -24.85
N GLU A 182 -13.54 7.05 -24.34
CA GLU A 182 -12.49 7.63 -23.51
C GLU A 182 -12.56 7.09 -22.08
N ILE A 183 -11.39 6.97 -21.42
CA ILE A 183 -11.34 6.60 -19.99
C ILE A 183 -11.58 7.85 -19.16
N VAL A 184 -12.73 7.92 -18.50
CA VAL A 184 -13.08 8.97 -17.55
C VAL A 184 -12.97 8.44 -16.11
N PRO A 185 -12.82 9.32 -15.10
CA PRO A 185 -12.74 8.88 -13.70
C PRO A 185 -13.88 7.95 -13.31
N TYR A 186 -13.57 6.94 -12.51
CA TYR A 186 -14.59 6.05 -11.93
C TYR A 186 -15.36 6.76 -10.82
N HIS A 187 -16.39 6.10 -10.26
CA HIS A 187 -17.07 6.59 -9.07
C HIS A 187 -16.09 6.63 -7.89
N ASP A 188 -16.09 7.72 -7.14
CA ASP A 188 -15.31 7.81 -5.91
C ASP A 188 -16.02 7.13 -4.73
N ARG A 189 -15.33 7.04 -3.57
CA ARG A 189 -15.90 6.42 -2.37
C ARG A 189 -17.27 6.98 -2.00
N GLY A 190 -17.41 8.30 -1.98
CA GLY A 190 -18.66 8.92 -1.58
C GLY A 190 -19.82 8.51 -2.49
N ALA A 191 -19.61 8.49 -3.80
CA ALA A 191 -20.61 8.03 -4.77
C ALA A 191 -20.92 6.52 -4.61
N ILE A 192 -19.88 5.69 -4.37
CA ILE A 192 -20.08 4.25 -4.18
C ILE A 192 -20.85 3.96 -2.89
N GLU A 193 -20.49 4.60 -1.77
CA GLU A 193 -21.21 4.47 -0.50
C GLU A 193 -22.62 5.04 -0.56
N ALA A 194 -22.90 5.95 -1.50
CA ALA A 194 -24.23 6.47 -1.80
C ALA A 194 -25.04 5.62 -2.82
N GLY A 195 -24.54 4.43 -3.21
CA GLY A 195 -25.29 3.50 -4.06
C GLY A 195 -24.97 3.54 -5.56
N ALA A 196 -23.87 4.17 -6.00
CA ALA A 196 -23.51 4.23 -7.42
C ALA A 196 -23.30 2.85 -8.09
N LEU A 197 -23.14 1.80 -7.29
CA LEU A 197 -22.98 0.41 -7.77
C LEU A 197 -24.21 -0.47 -7.55
N ASP A 198 -25.29 0.08 -7.00
CA ASP A 198 -26.52 -0.68 -6.71
C ASP A 198 -27.10 -1.34 -7.97
N GLY A 199 -27.60 -2.55 -7.81
CA GLY A 199 -28.19 -3.32 -8.90
C GLY A 199 -27.20 -4.00 -9.85
N GLN A 200 -25.88 -3.75 -9.73
CA GLN A 200 -24.85 -4.37 -10.58
C GLN A 200 -24.47 -5.80 -10.12
N LYS A 201 -24.99 -6.28 -9.00
CA LYS A 201 -24.74 -7.63 -8.44
C LYS A 201 -23.24 -7.90 -8.20
N LEU A 202 -22.56 -6.89 -7.66
CA LEU A 202 -21.11 -6.93 -7.39
C LEU A 202 -20.78 -7.35 -5.96
N GLU A 203 -21.78 -7.49 -5.10
CA GLU A 203 -21.64 -7.80 -3.69
C GLU A 203 -21.05 -9.20 -3.52
N ILE A 204 -20.01 -9.30 -2.69
CA ILE A 204 -19.40 -10.57 -2.28
C ILE A 204 -20.06 -11.06 -0.99
N CYS A 205 -20.19 -10.17 -0.04
CA CYS A 205 -20.82 -10.36 1.27
C CYS A 205 -21.17 -9.00 1.87
N TRP A 206 -21.85 -9.01 3.01
CA TRP A 206 -22.23 -7.80 3.75
C TRP A 206 -21.60 -7.80 5.14
N LEU A 207 -21.17 -6.64 5.58
CA LEU A 207 -20.58 -6.37 6.89
C LEU A 207 -21.50 -5.51 7.75
N ARG A 208 -21.16 -5.36 9.05
CA ARG A 208 -21.97 -4.58 10.00
C ARG A 208 -21.93 -3.08 9.73
N ASP A 209 -20.73 -2.54 9.53
CA ASP A 209 -20.56 -1.09 9.43
C ASP A 209 -19.55 -0.66 8.36
N PRO A 210 -19.66 0.58 7.86
CA PRO A 210 -18.74 1.10 6.84
C PRO A 210 -17.29 1.23 7.31
N PHE A 211 -17.02 1.29 8.62
CA PHE A 211 -15.65 1.32 9.12
C PHE A 211 -14.96 -0.03 8.89
N GLU A 212 -15.66 -1.15 9.06
CA GLU A 212 -15.09 -2.48 8.77
C GLU A 212 -14.67 -2.58 7.30
N THR A 213 -15.55 -2.13 6.39
CA THR A 213 -15.20 -2.05 4.96
C THR A 213 -13.97 -1.18 4.71
N LEU A 214 -13.91 0.01 5.30
CA LEU A 214 -12.75 0.90 5.19
C LEU A 214 -11.48 0.24 5.74
N ALA A 215 -11.55 -0.40 6.91
CA ALA A 215 -10.42 -1.09 7.53
C ALA A 215 -9.89 -2.22 6.64
N ILE A 216 -10.77 -3.07 6.11
CA ILE A 216 -10.41 -4.15 5.18
C ILE A 216 -9.77 -3.59 3.90
N GLN A 217 -10.27 -2.48 3.36
CA GLN A 217 -9.69 -1.84 2.18
C GLN A 217 -8.29 -1.27 2.43
N ILE A 218 -8.03 -0.80 3.65
CA ILE A 218 -6.69 -0.33 4.06
C ILE A 218 -5.73 -1.51 4.18
N GLN A 219 -6.18 -2.63 4.75
CA GLN A 219 -5.35 -3.84 4.94
C GLN A 219 -5.12 -4.63 3.64
N GLY A 220 -6.04 -4.55 2.68
CA GLY A 220 -5.95 -5.22 1.38
C GLY A 220 -6.37 -6.68 1.36
N SER A 221 -6.67 -7.29 2.51
CA SER A 221 -7.19 -8.65 2.66
C SER A 221 -8.09 -8.78 3.87
N ALA A 222 -8.91 -9.82 3.93
CA ALA A 222 -9.73 -10.17 5.09
C ALA A 222 -10.16 -11.64 5.08
N ARG A 223 -10.50 -12.16 6.27
CA ARG A 223 -11.35 -13.34 6.45
C ARG A 223 -12.71 -12.89 6.96
N VAL A 224 -13.73 -13.16 6.20
CA VAL A 224 -15.12 -12.91 6.63
C VAL A 224 -15.72 -14.25 7.06
N ILE A 225 -16.07 -14.36 8.32
CA ILE A 225 -16.75 -15.55 8.83
C ILE A 225 -18.26 -15.35 8.62
N LEU A 226 -18.80 -16.15 7.74
CA LEU A 226 -20.23 -16.10 7.40
C LEU A 226 -21.09 -16.75 8.48
N GLU A 227 -22.42 -16.56 8.44
CA GLU A 227 -23.37 -17.02 9.45
C GLU A 227 -23.34 -18.54 9.68
N ASP A 228 -22.96 -19.31 8.64
CA ASP A 228 -22.83 -20.77 8.71
C ASP A 228 -21.43 -21.21 9.18
N GLY A 229 -20.59 -20.28 9.59
CA GLY A 229 -19.20 -20.53 10.00
C GLY A 229 -18.22 -20.68 8.82
N THR A 230 -18.66 -20.55 7.57
CA THR A 230 -17.80 -20.62 6.40
C THR A 230 -16.85 -19.41 6.37
N PRO A 231 -15.52 -19.61 6.36
CA PRO A 231 -14.57 -18.53 6.19
C PRO A 231 -14.47 -18.15 4.72
N LEU A 232 -14.76 -16.89 4.41
CA LEU A 232 -14.61 -16.32 3.09
C LEU A 232 -13.30 -15.51 3.07
N ARG A 233 -12.32 -15.95 2.30
CA ARG A 233 -11.04 -15.24 2.17
C ARG A 233 -11.08 -14.26 1.02
N LEU A 234 -10.74 -13.03 1.33
CA LEU A 234 -10.74 -11.92 0.39
C LEU A 234 -9.34 -11.34 0.25
N ASN A 235 -8.94 -11.10 -0.99
CA ASN A 235 -7.73 -10.35 -1.32
C ASN A 235 -8.06 -9.18 -2.24
N TYR A 236 -7.24 -8.14 -2.15
CA TYR A 236 -7.24 -7.04 -3.09
C TYR A 236 -7.30 -7.55 -4.54
N ASP A 237 -8.16 -6.95 -5.36
CA ASP A 237 -8.22 -7.19 -6.79
C ASP A 237 -7.90 -5.92 -7.58
N SER A 238 -8.55 -4.80 -7.26
CA SER A 238 -8.40 -3.54 -7.98
C SER A 238 -8.82 -2.35 -7.11
N HIS A 239 -8.65 -1.14 -7.63
CA HIS A 239 -9.17 0.08 -7.02
C HIS A 239 -9.75 1.01 -8.10
N ASN A 240 -10.51 2.00 -7.66
CA ASN A 240 -11.23 2.92 -8.54
C ASN A 240 -10.38 4.03 -9.22
N GLY A 241 -9.06 4.01 -9.07
CA GLY A 241 -8.14 4.97 -9.71
C GLY A 241 -7.82 6.22 -8.88
N TYR A 242 -8.55 6.50 -7.82
CA TYR A 242 -8.25 7.66 -6.97
C TYR A 242 -7.09 7.40 -6.02
N PRO A 243 -6.27 8.42 -5.71
CA PRO A 243 -5.22 8.31 -4.71
C PRO A 243 -5.81 8.08 -3.32
N TYR A 244 -5.06 7.36 -2.49
CA TYR A 244 -5.42 7.14 -1.09
C TYR A 244 -5.21 8.41 -0.26
N THR A 245 -6.22 8.77 0.54
CA THR A 245 -6.15 9.81 1.56
C THR A 245 -6.35 9.20 2.94
N SER A 246 -5.42 9.42 3.85
CA SER A 246 -5.53 8.89 5.22
C SER A 246 -6.64 9.59 5.98
N VAL A 247 -7.71 8.86 6.31
CA VAL A 247 -8.83 9.35 7.14
C VAL A 247 -8.33 9.81 8.52
N GLY A 248 -7.38 9.08 9.13
CA GLY A 248 -6.80 9.47 10.40
C GLY A 248 -6.06 10.81 10.33
N ARG A 249 -5.36 11.10 9.22
CA ARG A 249 -4.75 12.41 9.02
C ARG A 249 -5.80 13.51 8.91
N VAL A 250 -6.88 13.28 8.19
CA VAL A 250 -7.99 14.25 8.07
C VAL A 250 -8.61 14.56 9.42
N LEU A 251 -8.82 13.55 10.29
CA LEU A 251 -9.32 13.75 11.63
C LEU A 251 -8.39 14.61 12.49
N ILE A 252 -7.07 14.44 12.35
CA ILE A 252 -6.05 15.26 13.04
C ILE A 252 -6.07 16.69 12.48
N GLU A 253 -6.02 16.87 11.17
CA GLU A 253 -6.01 18.18 10.49
C GLU A 253 -7.27 19.02 10.81
N ARG A 254 -8.40 18.36 11.01
CA ARG A 254 -9.65 19.01 11.44
C ARG A 254 -9.77 19.18 12.95
N ASN A 255 -8.75 18.82 13.73
CA ASN A 255 -8.74 18.85 15.20
C ASN A 255 -9.88 18.04 15.86
N LEU A 256 -10.34 16.97 15.20
CA LEU A 256 -11.39 16.09 15.69
C LEU A 256 -10.84 14.98 16.59
N VAL A 257 -9.58 14.59 16.38
CA VAL A 257 -8.86 13.60 17.19
C VAL A 257 -7.42 14.08 17.37
N PRO A 258 -6.89 14.15 18.61
CA PRO A 258 -5.49 14.46 18.86
C PRO A 258 -4.54 13.48 18.17
N ARG A 259 -3.40 13.98 17.68
CA ARG A 259 -2.38 13.16 16.98
C ARG A 259 -1.90 11.99 17.84
N GLU A 260 -1.74 12.23 19.14
CA GLU A 260 -1.22 11.28 20.15
C GLU A 260 -2.17 10.10 20.36
N GLU A 261 -3.47 10.34 20.21
CA GLU A 261 -4.52 9.33 20.40
C GLU A 261 -4.84 8.57 19.11
N MET A 262 -4.30 9.00 17.95
CA MET A 262 -4.71 8.47 16.66
C MET A 262 -4.35 7.00 16.53
N SER A 263 -5.36 6.17 16.31
CA SER A 263 -5.27 4.73 16.06
C SER A 263 -6.48 4.29 15.22
N MET A 264 -6.45 3.08 14.65
CA MET A 264 -7.63 2.52 13.96
C MET A 264 -8.82 2.39 14.90
N GLN A 265 -8.60 2.00 16.16
CA GLN A 265 -9.67 1.96 17.16
C GLN A 265 -10.25 3.36 17.41
N ARG A 266 -9.40 4.38 17.55
CA ARG A 266 -9.87 5.75 17.78
C ARG A 266 -10.67 6.31 16.59
N ILE A 267 -10.29 5.92 15.35
CA ILE A 267 -11.08 6.26 14.15
C ILE A 267 -12.45 5.58 14.20
N ARG A 268 -12.51 4.31 14.57
CA ARG A 268 -13.76 3.55 14.75
C ARG A 268 -14.66 4.22 15.79
N ASP A 269 -14.12 4.50 16.96
CA ASP A 269 -14.86 5.11 18.07
C ASP A 269 -15.40 6.48 17.68
N TRP A 270 -14.59 7.29 16.99
CA TRP A 270 -15.03 8.59 16.51
C TRP A 270 -16.16 8.47 15.49
N MET A 271 -16.06 7.56 14.53
CA MET A 271 -17.11 7.34 13.52
C MET A 271 -18.42 6.84 14.16
N ALA A 272 -18.32 5.97 15.15
CA ALA A 272 -19.50 5.48 15.88
C ALA A 272 -20.16 6.59 16.71
N ALA A 273 -19.37 7.50 17.27
CA ALA A 273 -19.89 8.64 18.05
C ALA A 273 -20.42 9.80 17.17
N ASN A 274 -20.08 9.84 15.87
CA ASN A 274 -20.44 10.89 14.93
C ASN A 274 -21.04 10.31 13.63
N PRO A 275 -22.18 9.62 13.69
CA PRO A 275 -22.76 8.90 12.55
C PRO A 275 -23.11 9.83 11.37
N ASP A 276 -23.52 11.05 11.64
CA ASP A 276 -23.89 12.03 10.61
C ASP A 276 -22.67 12.59 9.85
N GLU A 277 -21.52 12.72 10.51
CA GLU A 277 -20.30 13.25 9.92
C GLU A 277 -19.38 12.16 9.34
N ALA A 278 -19.48 10.94 9.85
CA ALA A 278 -18.63 9.82 9.45
C ALA A 278 -18.63 9.54 7.94
N PRO A 279 -19.75 9.60 7.20
CA PRO A 279 -19.77 9.46 5.75
C PRO A 279 -18.92 10.52 5.04
N ASN A 280 -19.03 11.79 5.45
CA ASN A 280 -18.26 12.89 4.88
C ASN A 280 -16.76 12.74 5.14
N VAL A 281 -16.38 12.25 6.32
CA VAL A 281 -14.97 11.99 6.66
C VAL A 281 -14.45 10.80 5.86
N ARG A 282 -15.20 9.71 5.72
CA ARG A 282 -14.80 8.57 4.85
C ARG A 282 -14.65 8.99 3.40
N ALA A 283 -15.57 9.80 2.87
CA ALA A 283 -15.55 10.29 1.49
C ALA A 283 -14.32 11.16 1.14
N THR A 284 -13.62 11.74 2.13
CA THR A 284 -12.34 12.42 1.89
C THR A 284 -11.29 11.47 1.31
N ASN A 285 -11.33 10.18 1.66
CA ASN A 285 -10.57 9.14 0.99
C ASN A 285 -11.35 8.68 -0.25
N ARG A 286 -11.17 9.34 -1.37
CA ARG A 286 -11.86 9.01 -2.63
C ARG A 286 -11.50 7.63 -3.18
N SER A 287 -10.37 7.05 -2.74
CA SER A 287 -9.95 5.71 -3.14
C SER A 287 -10.90 4.64 -2.59
N PHE A 288 -11.32 3.71 -3.44
CA PHE A 288 -12.14 2.55 -3.09
C PHE A 288 -11.51 1.27 -3.64
N VAL A 289 -11.41 0.24 -2.82
CA VAL A 289 -10.79 -1.05 -3.18
C VAL A 289 -11.87 -2.10 -3.41
N PHE A 290 -11.68 -2.88 -4.46
CA PHE A 290 -12.48 -4.04 -4.83
C PHE A 290 -11.72 -5.33 -4.55
N PHE A 291 -12.46 -6.39 -4.23
CA PHE A 291 -11.89 -7.64 -3.76
C PHE A 291 -12.18 -8.82 -4.69
N ARG A 292 -11.37 -9.87 -4.55
CA ARG A 292 -11.65 -11.19 -5.12
C ARG A 292 -11.65 -12.24 -4.01
N ILE A 293 -12.43 -13.29 -4.20
CA ILE A 293 -12.40 -14.46 -3.33
C ILE A 293 -11.17 -15.29 -3.68
N THR A 294 -10.38 -15.65 -2.69
CA THR A 294 -9.19 -16.50 -2.85
C THR A 294 -9.30 -17.87 -2.20
N GLY A 295 -10.32 -18.10 -1.39
CA GLY A 295 -10.57 -19.40 -0.76
C GLY A 295 -11.72 -19.37 0.23
N LEU A 296 -12.08 -20.56 0.71
CA LEU A 296 -13.11 -20.82 1.70
C LEU A 296 -12.54 -21.58 2.90
N SER A 297 -11.28 -21.33 3.28
CA SER A 297 -10.60 -22.01 4.39
C SER A 297 -9.98 -21.00 5.34
N ASN A 298 -9.93 -21.33 6.62
CA ASN A 298 -9.17 -20.60 7.62
C ASN A 298 -7.66 -20.84 7.52
N GLU A 299 -7.26 -21.86 6.76
CA GLU A 299 -5.86 -22.21 6.61
C GLU A 299 -5.12 -21.27 5.63
N GLY A 300 -3.83 -21.08 5.88
CA GLY A 300 -2.93 -20.29 5.06
C GLY A 300 -3.04 -18.78 5.33
N GLU A 301 -2.16 -18.04 4.69
CA GLU A 301 -2.02 -16.61 4.81
C GLU A 301 -2.50 -15.88 3.54
N PRO A 302 -2.80 -14.58 3.60
CA PRO A 302 -3.17 -13.82 2.40
C PRO A 302 -2.01 -13.77 1.41
N VAL A 303 -2.34 -13.57 0.14
CA VAL A 303 -1.35 -13.47 -0.93
C VAL A 303 -0.96 -12.01 -1.12
N GLY A 304 0.33 -11.71 -0.97
CA GLY A 304 0.89 -10.37 -1.23
C GLY A 304 0.93 -10.02 -2.72
N ALA A 305 1.29 -8.80 -3.02
CA ALA A 305 1.35 -8.26 -4.40
C ALA A 305 2.33 -9.02 -5.31
N GLN A 306 3.33 -9.69 -4.75
CA GLN A 306 4.22 -10.59 -5.50
C GLN A 306 3.52 -11.89 -5.97
N GLY A 307 2.33 -12.20 -5.45
CA GLY A 307 1.61 -13.44 -5.74
C GLY A 307 2.07 -14.64 -4.89
N VAL A 308 2.66 -14.40 -3.73
CA VAL A 308 3.08 -15.43 -2.77
C VAL A 308 2.34 -15.25 -1.44
N PRO A 309 2.10 -16.35 -0.68
CA PRO A 309 1.57 -16.23 0.68
C PRO A 309 2.51 -15.41 1.56
N LEU A 310 1.96 -14.49 2.33
CA LEU A 310 2.70 -13.69 3.30
C LEU A 310 3.06 -14.55 4.51
N ILE A 311 4.18 -14.23 5.16
CA ILE A 311 4.63 -14.93 6.37
C ILE A 311 4.72 -13.91 7.51
N PRO A 312 3.97 -14.11 8.62
CA PRO A 312 4.00 -13.21 9.77
C PRO A 312 5.42 -12.98 10.29
N GLY A 313 5.80 -11.71 10.47
CA GLY A 313 7.14 -11.32 10.94
C GLY A 313 8.28 -11.64 9.98
N ARG A 314 8.01 -11.99 8.70
CA ARG A 314 8.99 -12.22 7.63
C ARG A 314 8.65 -11.55 6.30
N SER A 315 7.39 -11.18 6.07
CA SER A 315 6.95 -10.46 4.87
C SER A 315 6.79 -8.98 5.17
N ILE A 316 7.17 -8.13 4.22
CA ILE A 316 6.96 -6.69 4.27
C ILE A 316 6.33 -6.16 2.98
N ALA A 317 5.48 -5.15 3.13
CA ALA A 317 5.09 -4.28 2.04
C ALA A 317 6.09 -3.12 1.92
N VAL A 318 6.56 -2.86 0.70
CA VAL A 318 7.55 -1.82 0.38
C VAL A 318 7.08 -0.93 -0.77
N ASP A 319 7.77 0.17 -0.99
CA ASP A 319 7.56 0.97 -2.20
C ASP A 319 7.92 0.16 -3.46
N LYS A 320 7.21 0.41 -4.55
CA LYS A 320 7.45 -0.24 -5.87
C LYS A 320 8.78 0.09 -6.53
N ILE A 321 9.54 1.04 -5.99
CA ILE A 321 10.94 1.23 -6.38
C ILE A 321 11.78 -0.01 -6.09
N HIS A 322 11.36 -0.83 -5.12
CA HIS A 322 12.02 -2.09 -4.81
C HIS A 322 11.47 -3.24 -5.65
N VAL A 323 12.36 -4.17 -5.99
CA VAL A 323 11.98 -5.45 -6.61
C VAL A 323 11.45 -6.38 -5.54
N TYR A 324 10.30 -7.02 -5.81
CA TYR A 324 9.81 -8.06 -4.90
C TYR A 324 10.80 -9.23 -4.81
N GLY A 325 10.94 -9.76 -3.63
CA GLY A 325 11.94 -10.75 -3.28
C GLY A 325 13.22 -10.16 -2.71
N THR A 326 13.42 -8.82 -2.76
CA THR A 326 14.57 -8.18 -2.13
C THR A 326 14.52 -8.38 -0.61
N PRO A 327 15.58 -8.93 0.01
CA PRO A 327 15.64 -9.07 1.45
C PRO A 327 16.10 -7.75 2.11
N PHE A 328 15.49 -7.44 3.27
CA PHE A 328 15.83 -6.29 4.13
C PHE A 328 16.03 -6.76 5.55
N PHE A 329 17.18 -6.49 6.15
CA PHE A 329 17.32 -6.62 7.60
C PHE A 329 16.88 -5.33 8.26
N ILE A 330 15.90 -5.43 9.15
CA ILE A 330 15.30 -4.29 9.86
C ILE A 330 15.72 -4.36 11.31
N ASP A 331 16.30 -3.26 11.82
CA ASP A 331 16.62 -3.06 13.24
C ASP A 331 15.81 -1.88 13.79
N ALA A 332 14.95 -2.16 14.77
CA ALA A 332 14.08 -1.20 15.40
C ALA A 332 13.73 -1.60 16.83
N SER A 333 13.23 -0.65 17.61
CA SER A 333 12.54 -0.92 18.87
C SER A 333 11.04 -0.72 18.67
N LEU A 334 10.24 -1.77 18.85
CA LEU A 334 8.83 -1.78 18.50
C LEU A 334 7.93 -2.09 19.72
N PRO A 335 6.67 -1.63 19.73
CA PRO A 335 5.69 -1.87 20.80
C PRO A 335 5.01 -3.24 20.64
N ILE A 336 5.77 -4.32 20.62
CA ILE A 336 5.26 -5.68 20.40
C ILE A 336 4.64 -6.25 21.68
N GLU A 337 5.40 -6.32 22.76
CA GLU A 337 4.96 -6.90 24.05
C GLU A 337 4.10 -5.92 24.84
N SER A 338 4.30 -4.63 24.65
CA SER A 338 3.58 -3.55 25.34
C SER A 338 3.28 -2.39 24.39
N ALA A 339 2.57 -1.37 24.85
CA ALA A 339 2.35 -0.13 24.09
C ALA A 339 3.63 0.71 23.96
N LYS A 340 4.68 0.44 24.74
CA LYS A 340 5.96 1.13 24.65
C LYS A 340 6.87 0.44 23.65
N PRO A 341 7.62 1.17 22.82
CA PRO A 341 8.52 0.61 21.79
C PRO A 341 9.84 0.12 22.43
N THR A 342 9.78 -0.89 23.26
CA THR A 342 10.93 -1.42 24.00
C THR A 342 11.38 -2.79 23.53
N THR A 343 10.60 -3.48 22.71
CA THR A 343 10.97 -4.81 22.21
C THR A 343 11.91 -4.68 21.02
N PRO A 344 13.15 -5.21 21.09
CA PRO A 344 14.05 -5.22 19.95
C PRO A 344 13.46 -6.05 18.79
N PHE A 345 13.41 -5.44 17.63
CA PHE A 345 13.00 -6.09 16.39
C PHE A 345 14.18 -6.08 15.42
N ARG A 346 14.87 -7.19 15.31
CA ARG A 346 16.06 -7.39 14.48
C ARG A 346 15.86 -8.61 13.60
N ARG A 347 15.31 -8.41 12.40
CA ARG A 347 14.85 -9.51 11.55
C ARG A 347 15.14 -9.27 10.09
N LEU A 348 15.52 -10.35 9.41
CA LEU A 348 15.56 -10.40 7.96
C LEU A 348 14.14 -10.60 7.42
N MET A 349 13.67 -9.61 6.68
CA MET A 349 12.33 -9.54 6.10
C MET A 349 12.44 -9.58 4.58
N ILE A 350 11.42 -10.08 3.91
CA ILE A 350 11.38 -10.21 2.45
C ILE A 350 10.29 -9.30 1.89
N ALA A 351 10.64 -8.50 0.88
CA ALA A 351 9.70 -7.64 0.17
C ALA A 351 8.77 -8.50 -0.70
N GLN A 352 7.52 -8.70 -0.25
CA GLN A 352 6.55 -9.58 -0.91
C GLN A 352 5.23 -8.88 -1.21
N ASP A 353 5.11 -7.64 -0.73
CA ASP A 353 3.87 -6.88 -0.86
C ASP A 353 4.15 -5.39 -1.10
N THR A 354 3.10 -4.63 -1.37
CA THR A 354 3.14 -3.17 -1.54
C THR A 354 1.81 -2.55 -1.14
N GLY A 355 1.82 -1.24 -0.93
CA GLY A 355 0.61 -0.47 -0.67
C GLY A 355 0.73 0.95 -1.22
N SER A 356 -0.39 1.59 -1.53
CA SER A 356 -0.41 2.97 -2.06
C SER A 356 0.14 4.01 -1.06
N ALA A 357 0.08 3.71 0.23
CA ALA A 357 0.63 4.54 1.31
C ALA A 357 2.10 4.22 1.64
N ILE A 358 2.69 3.19 1.02
CA ILE A 358 4.06 2.76 1.27
C ILE A 358 4.94 3.43 0.22
N VAL A 359 5.47 4.61 0.55
CA VAL A 359 6.25 5.45 -0.37
C VAL A 359 7.59 5.83 0.26
N GLY A 360 8.66 5.56 -0.46
CA GLY A 360 10.04 5.91 -0.10
C GLY A 360 10.97 4.71 0.05
N PRO A 361 12.30 4.96 -0.02
CA PRO A 361 13.31 3.89 -0.13
C PRO A 361 13.48 3.08 1.15
N ALA A 362 13.25 3.67 2.32
CA ALA A 362 13.33 3.01 3.62
C ALA A 362 11.97 3.09 4.34
N ARG A 363 10.91 2.68 3.64
CA ARG A 363 9.55 2.62 4.14
C ARG A 363 9.03 1.20 4.02
N ALA A 364 8.64 0.60 5.14
CA ALA A 364 8.06 -0.73 5.13
C ALA A 364 6.84 -0.83 6.05
N ASP A 365 5.92 -1.71 5.65
CA ASP A 365 4.80 -2.14 6.47
C ASP A 365 5.00 -3.62 6.83
N LEU A 366 5.04 -3.93 8.12
CA LEU A 366 5.38 -5.26 8.64
C LEU A 366 4.11 -6.11 8.72
N TYR A 367 4.11 -7.29 8.09
CA TYR A 367 2.99 -8.23 8.19
C TYR A 367 3.04 -9.01 9.50
N TRP A 368 1.94 -8.98 10.27
CA TRP A 368 1.85 -9.60 11.60
C TRP A 368 0.95 -10.83 11.69
N GLY A 369 0.33 -11.25 10.58
CA GLY A 369 -0.63 -12.36 10.59
C GLY A 369 -2.07 -11.90 10.59
N ALA A 370 -2.97 -12.68 11.16
CA ALA A 370 -4.40 -12.44 11.11
C ALA A 370 -5.04 -12.30 12.51
N GLY A 371 -6.18 -11.60 12.55
CA GLY A 371 -7.02 -11.46 13.75
C GLY A 371 -6.52 -10.43 14.77
N ASP A 372 -7.15 -10.44 15.96
CA ASP A 372 -7.05 -9.37 16.95
C ASP A 372 -5.65 -9.19 17.57
N ASP A 373 -4.93 -10.27 17.81
CA ASP A 373 -3.56 -10.17 18.33
C ASP A 373 -2.62 -9.52 17.34
N ALA A 374 -2.72 -9.89 16.06
CA ALA A 374 -1.98 -9.25 14.98
C ALA A 374 -2.38 -7.78 14.83
N ALA A 375 -3.69 -7.49 14.88
CA ALA A 375 -4.23 -6.12 14.83
C ALA A 375 -3.67 -5.24 15.94
N ARG A 376 -3.63 -5.77 17.16
CA ARG A 376 -3.14 -5.05 18.36
C ARG A 376 -1.67 -4.67 18.22
N ILE A 377 -0.84 -5.55 17.68
CA ILE A 377 0.59 -5.27 17.47
C ILE A 377 0.76 -4.32 16.28
N ALA A 378 0.21 -4.68 15.13
CA ALA A 378 0.32 -3.90 13.88
C ALA A 378 -0.16 -2.46 14.06
N GLY A 379 -1.28 -2.26 14.72
CA GLY A 379 -1.89 -0.95 14.94
C GLY A 379 -1.08 0.01 15.81
N ARG A 380 -0.10 -0.49 16.58
CA ARG A 380 0.79 0.31 17.43
C ARG A 380 2.08 0.73 16.71
N ILE A 381 2.46 0.06 15.60
CA ILE A 381 3.74 0.30 14.94
C ILE A 381 3.67 1.56 14.09
N ARG A 382 4.40 2.59 14.51
CA ARG A 382 4.66 3.86 13.80
C ARG A 382 6.00 4.38 14.30
N HIS A 383 7.09 3.71 13.91
CA HIS A 383 8.39 3.87 14.55
C HIS A 383 9.50 4.01 13.51
N PRO A 384 10.56 4.74 13.82
CA PRO A 384 11.76 4.72 13.01
C PRO A 384 12.44 3.35 13.08
N GLY A 385 13.22 3.04 12.06
CA GLY A 385 14.04 1.84 12.02
C GLY A 385 15.19 1.96 11.03
N ARG A 386 16.26 1.23 11.30
CA ARG A 386 17.39 1.09 10.38
C ARG A 386 17.06 0.01 9.36
N PHE A 387 17.30 0.30 8.09
CA PHE A 387 17.10 -0.64 6.99
C PHE A 387 18.44 -1.02 6.38
N VAL A 388 18.74 -2.30 6.35
CA VAL A 388 19.88 -2.84 5.62
C VAL A 388 19.33 -3.72 4.49
N MET A 389 19.39 -3.20 3.27
CA MET A 389 18.99 -3.91 2.06
C MET A 389 20.07 -4.90 1.66
N LEU A 390 19.70 -6.13 1.32
CA LEU A 390 20.65 -7.11 0.82
C LEU A 390 20.63 -7.10 -0.70
N LEU A 391 21.74 -6.64 -1.28
CA LEU A 391 21.91 -6.61 -2.72
C LEU A 391 22.66 -7.84 -3.21
N PRO A 392 22.21 -8.49 -4.29
CA PRO A 392 22.95 -9.57 -4.91
C PRO A 392 24.39 -9.17 -5.23
N ARG A 393 25.36 -10.06 -4.98
CA ARG A 393 26.79 -9.79 -5.23
C ARG A 393 27.11 -9.55 -6.71
N GLU A 394 26.24 -9.98 -7.59
CA GLU A 394 26.35 -9.74 -9.03
C GLU A 394 26.23 -8.28 -9.45
N LEU A 395 25.62 -7.45 -8.58
CA LEU A 395 25.55 -6.00 -8.85
C LEU A 395 26.87 -5.33 -8.51
N ASP A 396 27.43 -4.58 -9.45
CA ASP A 396 28.62 -3.79 -9.17
C ASP A 396 28.26 -2.57 -8.27
N MET A 397 28.69 -2.65 -7.02
CA MET A 397 28.42 -1.64 -6.00
C MET A 397 29.57 -0.62 -5.87
N ILE A 398 30.73 -0.88 -6.49
CA ILE A 398 31.93 -0.08 -6.26
C ILE A 398 31.76 1.34 -6.81
N GLU A 399 31.10 1.49 -7.94
CA GLU A 399 30.83 2.81 -8.52
C GLU A 399 29.68 3.54 -7.82
N ALA A 400 28.65 2.83 -7.32
CA ALA A 400 27.55 3.44 -6.58
C ALA A 400 28.02 4.16 -5.31
N GLY A 401 28.99 3.57 -4.58
CA GLY A 401 29.58 4.20 -3.38
C GLY A 401 30.47 5.42 -3.68
N LYS A 402 31.04 5.51 -4.89
CA LYS A 402 31.89 6.62 -5.29
C LYS A 402 31.14 7.87 -5.75
N GLN A 403 29.89 7.74 -6.13
CA GLN A 403 29.06 8.83 -6.66
C GLN A 403 28.10 9.45 -5.62
N MET A 404 28.07 8.93 -4.40
CA MET A 404 27.22 9.48 -3.34
C MET A 404 28.00 10.51 -2.49
N PRO A 405 27.37 11.66 -2.16
CA PRO A 405 27.92 12.59 -1.18
C PRO A 405 28.07 11.88 0.16
N LEU A 406 29.21 12.05 0.82
CA LEU A 406 29.43 11.55 2.18
C LEU A 406 28.36 12.15 3.11
N PRO A 407 27.81 11.40 4.08
CA PRO A 407 26.92 11.95 5.08
C PRO A 407 27.58 13.15 5.78
N GLY A 408 26.98 14.34 5.66
CA GLY A 408 27.50 15.57 6.22
C GLY A 408 28.24 16.49 5.24
N ALA A 409 28.56 16.09 4.03
CA ALA A 409 29.04 16.99 2.99
C ALA A 409 27.84 17.75 2.39
N LYS A 410 27.70 19.04 2.70
CA LYS A 410 26.80 19.90 1.95
C LYS A 410 27.21 19.84 0.47
N PRO A 411 26.27 19.63 -0.48
CA PRO A 411 26.60 19.69 -1.88
C PRO A 411 27.23 21.07 -2.17
N ASN A 412 28.39 21.04 -2.80
CA ASN A 412 29.07 22.25 -3.26
C ASN A 412 28.32 22.74 -4.51
N ILE A 413 27.15 23.31 -4.32
CA ILE A 413 26.37 23.95 -5.38
C ILE A 413 26.97 25.34 -5.53
N PRO A 414 27.44 25.75 -6.73
CA PRO A 414 27.90 27.11 -6.94
C PRO A 414 26.83 28.10 -6.51
N GLU A 415 27.17 29.12 -5.72
CA GLU A 415 26.23 30.13 -5.19
C GLU A 415 25.32 30.75 -6.29
N ALA A 416 25.76 30.77 -7.53
CA ALA A 416 25.01 31.24 -8.69
C ALA A 416 23.82 30.36 -9.08
N GLU A 417 23.84 29.04 -8.76
CA GLU A 417 22.71 28.13 -9.04
C GLU A 417 21.68 28.10 -7.90
N VAL A 418 22.15 28.24 -6.64
CA VAL A 418 21.25 28.32 -5.47
C VAL A 418 20.31 29.51 -5.58
N ASN A 419 20.86 30.68 -5.98
CA ASN A 419 20.05 31.89 -6.18
C ASN A 419 19.05 31.77 -7.35
N LYS A 420 19.31 30.91 -8.33
CA LYS A 420 18.41 30.68 -9.47
C LYS A 420 17.27 29.72 -9.13
N GLU A 421 17.53 28.72 -8.30
CA GLU A 421 16.50 27.77 -7.85
C GLU A 421 15.62 28.37 -6.74
N GLU A 422 16.19 29.10 -5.78
CA GLU A 422 15.37 29.86 -4.80
C GLU A 422 14.50 30.93 -5.46
N GLY A 423 14.98 31.59 -6.50
CA GLY A 423 14.21 32.52 -7.29
C GLY A 423 13.03 31.85 -8.01
N LYS A 424 13.24 30.65 -8.58
CA LYS A 424 12.18 29.87 -9.22
C LYS A 424 11.18 29.31 -8.22
N ALA A 425 11.64 28.82 -7.07
CA ALA A 425 10.76 28.29 -6.01
C ALA A 425 9.90 29.40 -5.40
N LYS A 426 10.46 30.60 -5.17
CA LYS A 426 9.71 31.78 -4.71
C LYS A 426 8.69 32.29 -5.75
N GLN A 427 9.05 32.24 -7.05
CA GLN A 427 8.13 32.62 -8.13
C GLN A 427 7.01 31.60 -8.32
N GLN A 428 7.29 30.32 -8.13
CA GLN A 428 6.28 29.26 -8.20
C GLN A 428 5.32 29.31 -6.99
N ALA A 429 5.85 29.50 -5.78
CA ALA A 429 5.04 29.69 -4.57
C ALA A 429 4.18 30.96 -4.63
N ALA A 430 4.69 32.06 -5.21
CA ALA A 430 3.90 33.28 -5.42
C ALA A 430 2.77 33.06 -6.44
N ARG A 431 3.02 32.31 -7.52
CA ARG A 431 1.97 31.95 -8.50
C ARG A 431 0.91 31.02 -7.92
N GLU A 432 1.28 30.08 -7.05
CA GLU A 432 0.33 29.22 -6.35
C GLU A 432 -0.52 29.98 -5.34
N LEU A 433 0.05 30.99 -4.66
CA LEU A 433 -0.69 31.91 -3.79
C LEU A 433 -1.68 32.80 -4.55
N ASP A 434 -1.29 33.33 -5.71
CA ASP A 434 -2.17 34.14 -6.57
C ASP A 434 -3.35 33.33 -7.12
N VAL A 435 -3.14 32.03 -7.44
CA VAL A 435 -4.21 31.12 -7.86
C VAL A 435 -5.16 30.80 -6.71
N ILE A 436 -4.65 30.68 -5.47
CA ILE A 436 -5.48 30.47 -4.28
C ILE A 436 -6.28 31.70 -3.92
N GLU A 437 -5.74 32.92 -4.06
CA GLU A 437 -6.47 34.16 -3.84
C GLU A 437 -7.49 34.48 -4.93
N ALA A 438 -7.18 34.20 -6.19
CA ALA A 438 -8.12 34.33 -7.30
C ALA A 438 -9.34 33.40 -7.18
N GLY A 439 -9.15 32.17 -6.60
CA GLY A 439 -10.23 31.23 -6.33
C GLY A 439 -11.22 31.65 -5.23
N LYS A 440 -10.89 32.63 -4.41
CA LYS A 440 -11.78 33.11 -3.34
C LYS A 440 -12.90 34.04 -3.80
N HIS A 441 -12.93 34.46 -5.05
CA HIS A 441 -13.91 35.40 -5.59
C HIS A 441 -14.84 34.84 -6.69
N VAL A 442 -15.03 33.51 -6.77
CA VAL A 442 -16.05 32.95 -7.64
C VAL A 442 -17.33 32.73 -6.82
N PRO A 443 -18.41 33.50 -7.06
CA PRO A 443 -19.69 33.26 -6.39
C PRO A 443 -20.25 31.93 -6.85
N LEU A 444 -20.59 31.05 -5.92
CA LEU A 444 -21.33 29.82 -6.19
C LEU A 444 -22.69 30.17 -6.80
N PRO A 445 -23.12 29.56 -7.89
CA PRO A 445 -24.46 29.74 -8.41
C PRO A 445 -25.46 29.12 -7.43
N VAL A 446 -26.24 29.97 -6.78
CA VAL A 446 -27.40 29.57 -5.97
C VAL A 446 -28.52 29.24 -6.94
N SER A 447 -28.67 27.99 -7.32
CA SER A 447 -29.89 27.49 -7.94
C SER A 447 -30.83 26.96 -6.84
N LYS A 448 -31.83 27.75 -6.51
CA LYS A 448 -32.98 27.27 -5.74
C LYS A 448 -33.82 26.37 -6.65
N PRO A 449 -34.20 25.15 -6.24
CA PRO A 449 -35.24 24.42 -6.94
C PRO A 449 -36.60 25.06 -6.66
N ASN A 450 -37.29 25.41 -7.71
CA ASN A 450 -38.69 25.85 -7.69
C ASN A 450 -39.57 24.64 -7.34
N ILE A 451 -40.15 24.61 -6.14
CA ILE A 451 -41.23 23.69 -5.77
C ILE A 451 -42.54 24.49 -5.84
N PRO A 452 -43.57 24.05 -6.60
CA PRO A 452 -44.84 24.74 -6.61
C PRO A 452 -45.57 24.52 -5.27
N GLU A 453 -46.03 25.58 -4.68
CA GLU A 453 -46.94 25.56 -3.53
C GLU A 453 -48.30 24.95 -3.94
N THR A 454 -48.65 23.83 -3.31
CA THR A 454 -50.01 23.35 -3.23
C THR A 454 -50.51 23.47 -1.81
N GLU A 455 -51.58 24.22 -1.68
CA GLU A 455 -52.34 24.49 -0.45
C GLU A 455 -52.69 23.21 0.30
N VAL A 456 -52.35 23.18 1.59
CA VAL A 456 -52.95 22.21 2.53
C VAL A 456 -53.72 22.95 3.60
N LYS A 457 -55.05 22.79 3.53
CA LYS A 457 -56.03 23.31 4.50
C LYS A 457 -55.75 22.74 5.90
N LYS A 458 -55.87 23.67 6.85
CA LYS A 458 -55.95 23.35 8.29
C LYS A 458 -57.21 22.54 8.61
N GLU A 459 -57.06 21.40 9.24
CA GLU A 459 -58.09 20.84 10.11
C GLU A 459 -57.53 20.62 11.52
N LYS A 460 -58.12 21.34 12.47
CA LYS A 460 -57.96 21.10 13.91
C LYS A 460 -58.96 20.05 14.35
N GLY A 461 -58.50 18.96 14.95
CA GLY A 461 -59.34 17.97 15.61
C GLY A 461 -58.78 17.58 16.96
N LYS A 462 -59.50 17.89 18.00
CA LYS A 462 -59.27 17.54 19.44
C LYS A 462 -59.61 16.06 19.68
N ALA A 463 -58.87 15.36 20.53
CA ALA A 463 -59.34 14.34 21.48
C ALA A 463 -58.18 13.96 22.43
N LYS A 464 -58.19 14.36 23.62
CA LYS A 464 -58.61 13.82 24.91
C LYS A 464 -58.05 12.45 25.30
N GLN A 465 -57.30 12.55 26.40
CA GLN A 465 -56.96 11.57 27.43
C GLN A 465 -57.89 10.36 27.57
N GLN A 466 -57.22 9.19 27.80
CA GLN A 466 -57.70 8.26 28.82
C GLN A 466 -56.52 7.43 29.37
N ALA A 467 -56.35 7.48 30.67
CA ALA A 467 -55.49 6.64 31.50
C ALA A 467 -56.16 5.30 31.77
N GLY A 468 -55.43 4.24 31.92
CA GLY A 468 -55.91 2.95 32.39
C GLY A 468 -54.74 2.10 32.89
N LYS A 469 -54.62 1.97 34.21
CA LYS A 469 -53.82 1.04 34.98
C LYS A 469 -54.28 -0.41 34.73
N THR A 470 -53.38 -1.36 34.69
CA THR A 470 -53.55 -2.68 35.40
C THR A 470 -52.15 -3.28 35.66
N GLU A 471 -51.94 -3.64 36.91
CA GLU A 471 -50.89 -4.49 37.47
C GLU A 471 -51.16 -5.97 37.17
N ASP A 472 -50.08 -6.76 37.13
CA ASP A 472 -49.84 -8.14 37.63
C ASP A 472 -48.87 -8.82 36.69
N GLY A 473 -47.67 -9.33 37.04
CA GLY A 473 -47.39 -10.24 38.11
C GLY A 473 -47.14 -11.63 37.54
N ALA A 474 -45.85 -11.97 37.14
CA ALA A 474 -45.42 -13.38 37.15
C ALA A 474 -43.89 -13.55 37.11
N ARG A 475 -43.42 -14.25 38.09
CA ARG A 475 -42.06 -14.82 38.31
C ARG A 475 -41.59 -15.66 37.10
N ALA A 476 -40.34 -15.51 36.71
CA ALA A 476 -39.61 -16.54 35.98
C ALA A 476 -38.24 -16.83 36.62
N LYS A 477 -37.99 -18.10 36.80
CA LYS A 477 -36.90 -18.74 37.56
C LYS A 477 -35.55 -18.63 36.82
N THR A 478 -34.54 -18.31 37.57
CA THR A 478 -33.11 -18.45 37.28
C THR A 478 -32.72 -19.91 37.09
N LEU A 479 -32.12 -20.26 35.99
CA LEU A 479 -31.35 -21.49 35.78
C LEU A 479 -29.90 -21.14 35.43
N ARG A 480 -29.03 -21.19 36.46
CA ARG A 480 -27.59 -21.21 36.29
C ARG A 480 -27.18 -22.61 35.82
N ARG A 481 -26.54 -22.71 34.66
CA ARG A 481 -25.70 -23.86 34.30
C ARG A 481 -24.22 -23.44 34.45
N GLN A 482 -23.56 -24.07 35.40
CA GLN A 482 -22.11 -24.07 35.58
C GLN A 482 -21.49 -24.90 34.46
N VAL A 483 -20.50 -24.36 33.75
CA VAL A 483 -19.56 -25.12 32.94
C VAL A 483 -18.17 -24.86 33.52
N GLY A 484 -17.54 -25.92 34.00
CA GLY A 484 -16.20 -25.90 34.61
C GLY A 484 -15.08 -25.86 33.56
N PRO A 485 -13.85 -25.53 33.97
CA PRO A 485 -12.73 -25.28 33.08
C PRO A 485 -12.15 -26.60 32.52
N VAL A 486 -11.94 -26.65 31.21
CA VAL A 486 -11.22 -27.75 30.51
C VAL A 486 -9.71 -27.46 30.64
N ARG A 487 -9.00 -28.37 31.30
CA ARG A 487 -7.53 -28.39 31.38
C ARG A 487 -6.96 -29.03 30.11
N TRP A 488 -6.10 -28.30 29.42
CA TRP A 488 -5.24 -28.83 28.37
C TRP A 488 -3.99 -29.48 28.97
N ARG A 489 -3.69 -30.71 28.58
CA ARG A 489 -2.38 -31.36 28.79
C ARG A 489 -1.65 -31.43 27.44
N PRO A 490 -0.36 -31.13 27.38
CA PRO A 490 0.42 -31.34 26.18
C PRO A 490 0.77 -32.84 26.02
N ARG A 491 0.69 -33.34 24.81
CA ARG A 491 1.29 -34.65 24.43
C ARG A 491 2.70 -34.42 23.95
N SER A 492 3.58 -35.27 24.46
CA SER A 492 5.01 -35.45 24.16
C SER A 492 5.31 -35.66 22.67
#